data_f4dc1ea19c73f530dd2b54650406e903
#
_entry.id   f4dc1ea19c73f530dd2b54650406e903
#
_cell.length_a   1.000
_cell.length_b   1.000
_cell.length_c   1.000
_cell.angle_alpha   90.00
_cell.angle_beta   90.00
_cell.angle_gamma   90.00
#
_symmetry.space_group_name_H-M   'P 1'
#
loop_
_entity.id
_entity.type
_entity.pdbx_description
1 polymer ?
#
loop_
_entity_poly.entity_id
_entity_poly.type
_entity_poly.pdbx_seq_one_letter_code
_entity_poly.pdbx_strand_id
1 'polypeptide(L)'
;MAYEKAPAFERLATSTPGDTSLVATMTSADHKLATGFYEFSVFALGEWKATHNRGLDTLVFTVPRAFLEQRPGKFQALFTAMCEALPIVHGHAGYGVNLPPMELNANEASEYFYARRYGPGIDVGDPMGYSTVMLEGAIKTVDWIVALNADLVRAAGGADSLTLPPDWYVRQPFGDGGLIVQAGVAPQASVSAGPGKPPLPPPAYVLLDAALRPIIAEKMDILQSGTLDSTAPLLNTTIATEAWLKRFVLEPDQVTEQWRELHKTPTVGSSKAAVAANLSQFRKIMGLPEPVPSNGFGYDGGSPS
;
A
#
# COMPACT_ATOMS: atom_id res chain seq x y z
N MET A 1 -13.75 -9.36 -20.74
CA MET A 1 -14.72 -8.39 -21.29
C MET A 1 -14.03 -7.05 -21.34
N ALA A 2 -14.15 -6.30 -22.45
CA ALA A 2 -13.55 -4.97 -22.52
C ALA A 2 -14.22 -4.02 -21.49
N TYR A 3 -13.45 -3.10 -20.91
CA TYR A 3 -13.94 -2.15 -19.90
C TYR A 3 -15.20 -1.40 -20.34
N GLU A 4 -15.24 -0.95 -21.59
CA GLU A 4 -16.40 -0.26 -22.18
C GLU A 4 -17.69 -1.10 -22.21
N LYS A 5 -17.57 -2.42 -22.11
CA LYS A 5 -18.68 -3.37 -22.06
C LYS A 5 -18.95 -3.91 -20.65
N ALA A 6 -18.15 -3.47 -19.65
CA ALA A 6 -18.39 -3.86 -18.27
C ALA A 6 -19.72 -3.25 -17.81
N PRO A 7 -20.55 -3.98 -17.08
CA PRO A 7 -21.74 -3.39 -16.47
C PRO A 7 -21.29 -2.30 -15.48
N ALA A 8 -22.10 -1.23 -15.38
CA ALA A 8 -21.85 -0.22 -14.36
C ALA A 8 -21.81 -0.88 -12.98
N PHE A 9 -20.93 -0.40 -12.11
CA PHE A 9 -20.70 -0.99 -10.79
C PHE A 9 -21.99 -1.01 -9.96
N GLU A 10 -22.80 0.03 -10.07
CA GLU A 10 -24.12 0.13 -9.41
C GLU A 10 -25.06 -1.01 -9.85
N ARG A 11 -25.01 -1.38 -11.13
CA ARG A 11 -25.80 -2.51 -11.64
C ARG A 11 -25.30 -3.83 -11.07
N LEU A 12 -23.99 -4.02 -10.95
CA LEU A 12 -23.43 -5.22 -10.32
C LEU A 12 -23.85 -5.30 -8.86
N ALA A 13 -23.71 -4.21 -8.12
CA ALA A 13 -24.07 -4.13 -6.71
C ALA A 13 -25.58 -4.40 -6.49
N THR A 14 -26.46 -3.82 -7.31
CA THR A 14 -27.92 -4.02 -7.20
C THR A 14 -28.41 -5.38 -7.67
N SER A 15 -27.67 -6.04 -8.56
CA SER A 15 -28.03 -7.38 -9.07
C SER A 15 -27.44 -8.53 -8.27
N THR A 16 -26.50 -8.27 -7.37
CA THR A 16 -25.91 -9.29 -6.49
C THR A 16 -26.85 -9.53 -5.29
N PRO A 17 -27.26 -10.78 -5.02
CA PRO A 17 -28.05 -11.09 -3.83
C PRO A 17 -27.34 -10.65 -2.56
N GLY A 18 -28.10 -10.16 -1.58
CA GLY A 18 -27.52 -9.60 -0.34
C GLY A 18 -26.69 -10.59 0.48
N ASP A 19 -27.00 -11.87 0.40
CA ASP A 19 -26.26 -12.95 1.07
C ASP A 19 -24.98 -13.37 0.33
N THR A 20 -24.74 -12.82 -0.85
CA THR A 20 -23.61 -13.16 -1.73
C THR A 20 -22.56 -12.06 -1.70
N SER A 21 -21.29 -12.43 -1.56
CA SER A 21 -20.19 -11.47 -1.69
C SER A 21 -20.04 -11.00 -3.14
N LEU A 22 -19.83 -9.70 -3.33
CA LEU A 22 -19.54 -9.11 -4.63
C LEU A 22 -18.02 -9.09 -4.85
N VAL A 23 -17.58 -9.70 -5.94
CA VAL A 23 -16.19 -9.61 -6.42
C VAL A 23 -16.19 -8.99 -7.79
N ALA A 24 -15.42 -7.92 -7.99
CA ALA A 24 -15.23 -7.30 -9.28
C ALA A 24 -13.75 -6.94 -9.48
N THR A 25 -13.15 -7.47 -10.53
CA THR A 25 -11.77 -7.17 -10.91
C THR A 25 -11.72 -6.67 -12.34
N MET A 26 -11.03 -5.56 -12.54
CA MET A 26 -10.75 -4.96 -13.83
C MET A 26 -9.24 -4.87 -14.02
N THR A 27 -8.74 -5.29 -15.15
CA THR A 27 -7.31 -5.25 -15.48
C THR A 27 -7.10 -4.70 -16.89
N SER A 28 -5.97 -4.03 -17.10
CA SER A 28 -5.52 -3.60 -18.43
C SER A 28 -4.85 -4.72 -19.24
N ALA A 29 -4.79 -5.94 -18.70
CA ALA A 29 -4.26 -7.09 -19.41
C ALA A 29 -5.17 -7.54 -20.57
N ASP A 30 -4.59 -8.14 -21.59
CA ASP A 30 -5.32 -8.65 -22.75
C ASP A 30 -6.27 -9.81 -22.40
N HIS A 31 -5.95 -10.55 -21.34
CA HIS A 31 -6.80 -11.63 -20.82
C HIS A 31 -6.59 -11.84 -19.31
N LYS A 32 -7.54 -12.53 -18.70
CA LYS A 32 -7.63 -12.71 -17.23
C LYS A 32 -6.47 -13.44 -16.56
N LEU A 33 -5.67 -14.18 -17.32
CA LEU A 33 -4.49 -14.90 -16.83
C LEU A 33 -3.18 -14.13 -17.05
N ALA A 34 -3.27 -12.89 -17.56
CA ALA A 34 -2.12 -12.04 -17.78
C ALA A 34 -2.10 -10.90 -16.75
N THR A 35 -0.92 -10.47 -16.41
CA THR A 35 -0.71 -9.31 -15.54
C THR A 35 -0.88 -8.02 -16.33
N GLY A 36 -1.78 -7.15 -15.88
CA GLY A 36 -1.98 -5.80 -16.44
C GLY A 36 -1.13 -4.76 -15.73
N PHE A 37 -0.92 -3.61 -16.38
CA PHE A 37 -0.25 -2.47 -15.74
C PHE A 37 -1.16 -1.72 -14.76
N TYR A 38 -2.47 -1.74 -15.03
CA TYR A 38 -3.49 -1.14 -14.19
C TYR A 38 -4.47 -2.23 -13.77
N GLU A 39 -4.79 -2.23 -12.51
CA GLU A 39 -5.76 -3.15 -11.95
C GLU A 39 -6.60 -2.44 -10.90
N PHE A 40 -7.87 -2.81 -10.82
CA PHE A 40 -8.81 -2.37 -9.82
C PHE A 40 -9.63 -3.58 -9.40
N SER A 41 -9.65 -3.86 -8.10
CA SER A 41 -10.41 -4.97 -7.53
C SER A 41 -11.22 -4.51 -6.32
N VAL A 42 -12.45 -4.97 -6.25
CA VAL A 42 -13.34 -4.79 -5.11
C VAL A 42 -13.82 -6.14 -4.64
N PHE A 43 -13.79 -6.33 -3.34
CA PHE A 43 -14.44 -7.43 -2.65
C PHE A 43 -15.33 -6.86 -1.56
N ALA A 44 -16.65 -6.98 -1.75
CA ALA A 44 -17.63 -6.58 -0.76
C ALA A 44 -18.29 -7.82 -0.18
N LEU A 45 -18.29 -7.91 1.13
CA LEU A 45 -18.86 -9.03 1.88
C LEU A 45 -20.39 -8.97 1.83
N GLY A 46 -21.03 -10.13 1.76
CA GLY A 46 -22.49 -10.23 1.85
C GLY A 46 -23.04 -9.88 3.24
N GLU A 47 -24.37 -9.86 3.36
CA GLU A 47 -25.10 -9.53 4.62
C GLU A 47 -24.71 -10.41 5.81
N TRP A 48 -24.13 -11.59 5.58
CA TRP A 48 -23.61 -12.46 6.64
C TRP A 48 -22.52 -11.75 7.48
N LYS A 49 -21.82 -10.74 6.92
CA LYS A 49 -20.90 -9.88 7.64
C LYS A 49 -21.58 -9.22 8.84
N ALA A 50 -22.76 -8.63 8.62
CA ALA A 50 -23.53 -7.97 9.68
C ALA A 50 -23.96 -8.96 10.77
N THR A 51 -24.28 -10.20 10.39
CA THR A 51 -24.69 -11.27 11.34
C THR A 51 -23.54 -11.75 12.20
N HIS A 52 -22.32 -11.80 11.66
CA HIS A 52 -21.15 -12.32 12.37
C HIS A 52 -20.29 -11.20 12.97
N ASN A 53 -20.60 -9.94 12.65
CA ASN A 53 -19.86 -8.72 13.06
C ASN A 53 -18.35 -8.84 12.82
N ARG A 54 -17.96 -9.37 11.66
CA ARG A 54 -16.56 -9.60 11.28
C ARG A 54 -16.34 -9.39 9.80
N GLY A 55 -15.14 -8.88 9.49
CA GLY A 55 -14.64 -8.73 8.14
C GLY A 55 -14.81 -7.32 7.56
N LEU A 56 -13.91 -6.97 6.69
CA LEU A 56 -13.86 -5.69 5.98
C LEU A 56 -14.06 -5.91 4.48
N ASP A 57 -14.76 -4.98 3.86
CA ASP A 57 -14.76 -4.86 2.41
C ASP A 57 -13.37 -4.39 1.97
N THR A 58 -12.94 -4.81 0.80
CA THR A 58 -11.60 -4.49 0.30
C THR A 58 -11.67 -3.80 -1.06
N LEU A 59 -10.86 -2.76 -1.22
CA LEU A 59 -10.62 -2.11 -2.48
C LEU A 59 -9.11 -2.09 -2.72
N VAL A 60 -8.69 -2.58 -3.88
CA VAL A 60 -7.30 -2.57 -4.33
C VAL A 60 -7.21 -1.89 -5.69
N PHE A 61 -6.25 -1.03 -5.86
CA PHE A 61 -5.91 -0.53 -7.19
C PHE A 61 -4.39 -0.51 -7.37
N THR A 62 -3.97 -0.92 -8.56
CA THR A 62 -2.56 -1.02 -8.93
C THR A 62 -2.30 -0.11 -10.13
N VAL A 63 -1.20 0.62 -10.06
CA VAL A 63 -0.70 1.44 -11.16
C VAL A 63 0.78 1.13 -11.40
N PRO A 64 1.28 1.26 -12.63
CA PRO A 64 2.70 1.04 -12.90
C PRO A 64 3.55 2.12 -12.21
N ARG A 65 4.75 1.76 -11.80
CA ARG A 65 5.70 2.71 -11.18
C ARG A 65 5.89 3.99 -12.01
N ALA A 66 5.89 3.88 -13.32
CA ALA A 66 5.96 5.01 -14.24
C ALA A 66 4.84 6.05 -14.04
N PHE A 67 3.68 5.63 -13.53
CA PHE A 67 2.58 6.56 -13.23
C PHE A 67 2.99 7.58 -12.15
N LEU A 68 3.67 7.13 -11.10
CA LEU A 68 4.13 8.02 -10.03
C LEU A 68 5.20 9.00 -10.56
N GLU A 69 6.09 8.52 -11.41
CA GLU A 69 7.17 9.29 -11.99
C GLU A 69 6.66 10.36 -12.96
N GLN A 70 5.71 9.99 -13.81
CA GLN A 70 5.13 10.89 -14.82
C GLN A 70 4.07 11.84 -14.27
N ARG A 71 3.44 11.48 -13.15
CA ARG A 71 2.32 12.22 -12.55
C ARG A 71 2.53 12.41 -11.04
N PRO A 72 3.55 13.18 -10.63
CA PRO A 72 3.84 13.42 -9.22
C PRO A 72 2.62 13.95 -8.46
N GLY A 73 2.34 13.38 -7.30
CA GLY A 73 1.21 13.76 -6.44
C GLY A 73 -0.17 13.25 -6.88
N LYS A 74 -0.33 12.73 -8.10
CA LYS A 74 -1.65 12.25 -8.56
C LYS A 74 -2.08 10.97 -7.86
N PHE A 75 -1.14 10.09 -7.55
CA PHE A 75 -1.45 8.87 -6.81
C PHE A 75 -1.89 9.20 -5.36
N GLN A 76 -1.15 10.09 -4.69
CA GLN A 76 -1.50 10.54 -3.35
C GLN A 76 -2.89 11.21 -3.33
N ALA A 77 -3.16 12.08 -4.30
CA ALA A 77 -4.47 12.72 -4.43
C ALA A 77 -5.59 11.70 -4.66
N LEU A 78 -5.37 10.68 -5.49
CA LEU A 78 -6.33 9.59 -5.70
C LEU A 78 -6.56 8.79 -4.42
N PHE A 79 -5.49 8.42 -3.73
CA PHE A 79 -5.57 7.69 -2.46
C PHE A 79 -6.35 8.49 -1.40
N THR A 80 -6.03 9.78 -1.24
CA THR A 80 -6.74 10.67 -0.34
C THR A 80 -8.22 10.79 -0.69
N ALA A 81 -8.54 11.01 -1.97
CA ALA A 81 -9.93 11.13 -2.42
C ALA A 81 -10.74 9.86 -2.14
N MET A 82 -10.13 8.67 -2.26
CA MET A 82 -10.77 7.42 -1.88
C MET A 82 -10.99 7.32 -0.37
N CYS A 83 -10.02 7.76 0.45
CA CYS A 83 -10.17 7.81 1.90
C CYS A 83 -11.28 8.77 2.35
N GLU A 84 -11.49 9.87 1.63
CA GLU A 84 -12.55 10.83 1.92
C GLU A 84 -13.94 10.35 1.46
N ALA A 85 -13.99 9.60 0.36
CA ALA A 85 -15.24 9.14 -0.24
C ALA A 85 -15.79 7.85 0.37
N LEU A 86 -14.94 7.03 0.99
CA LEU A 86 -15.30 5.71 1.50
C LEU A 86 -15.22 5.65 3.03
N PRO A 87 -16.07 4.86 3.69
CA PRO A 87 -16.00 4.64 5.13
C PRO A 87 -14.85 3.68 5.47
N ILE A 88 -13.62 4.09 5.20
CA ILE A 88 -12.47 3.23 5.42
C ILE A 88 -12.18 2.99 6.90
N VAL A 89 -11.74 1.79 7.24
CA VAL A 89 -11.14 1.46 8.53
C VAL A 89 -9.64 1.75 8.49
N HIS A 90 -8.97 1.19 7.52
CA HIS A 90 -7.55 1.46 7.24
C HIS A 90 -7.25 1.25 5.76
N GLY A 91 -6.10 1.74 5.33
CA GLY A 91 -5.55 1.51 4.01
C GLY A 91 -4.04 1.71 4.00
N HIS A 92 -3.37 1.12 3.04
CA HIS A 92 -1.95 1.40 2.81
C HIS A 92 -1.63 1.36 1.32
N ALA A 93 -0.54 2.01 0.93
CA ALA A 93 -0.06 2.03 -0.43
C ALA A 93 1.46 2.12 -0.48
N GLY A 94 2.06 1.33 -1.36
CA GLY A 94 3.48 1.27 -1.60
C GLY A 94 3.83 0.40 -2.79
N TYR A 95 4.99 -0.20 -2.80
CA TYR A 95 5.34 -1.17 -3.83
C TYR A 95 4.76 -2.54 -3.52
N GLY A 96 4.11 -3.14 -4.51
CA GLY A 96 3.68 -4.52 -4.51
C GLY A 96 4.13 -5.24 -5.78
N VAL A 97 4.04 -6.55 -5.79
CA VAL A 97 4.22 -7.36 -6.99
C VAL A 97 2.85 -7.57 -7.60
N ASN A 98 2.70 -7.14 -8.85
CA ASN A 98 1.45 -7.31 -9.56
C ASN A 98 1.36 -8.74 -10.12
N LEU A 99 0.36 -9.48 -9.68
CA LEU A 99 0.09 -10.86 -10.08
C LEU A 99 -1.10 -10.93 -11.03
N PRO A 100 -1.22 -11.99 -11.85
CA PRO A 100 -2.43 -12.21 -12.65
C PRO A 100 -3.67 -12.34 -11.76
N PRO A 101 -4.75 -11.58 -11.99
CA PRO A 101 -5.87 -11.48 -11.05
C PRO A 101 -6.65 -12.80 -10.85
N MET A 102 -6.57 -13.73 -11.78
CA MET A 102 -7.29 -15.02 -11.71
C MET A 102 -6.43 -16.20 -11.26
N GLU A 103 -5.15 -15.99 -11.03
CA GLU A 103 -4.21 -17.04 -10.62
C GLU A 103 -3.26 -16.52 -9.53
N LEU A 104 -3.78 -15.75 -8.59
CA LEU A 104 -2.99 -15.18 -7.51
C LEU A 104 -2.21 -16.27 -6.76
N ASN A 105 -2.89 -17.30 -6.30
CA ASN A 105 -2.29 -18.38 -5.50
C ASN A 105 -1.19 -19.14 -6.25
N ALA A 106 -1.34 -19.36 -7.54
CA ALA A 106 -0.32 -20.03 -8.36
C ALA A 106 0.95 -19.18 -8.54
N ASN A 107 0.85 -17.85 -8.36
CA ASN A 107 1.93 -16.91 -8.59
C ASN A 107 2.52 -16.30 -7.30
N GLU A 108 2.01 -16.66 -6.13
CA GLU A 108 2.51 -16.17 -4.83
C GLU A 108 4.00 -16.44 -4.60
N ALA A 109 4.54 -17.52 -5.16
CA ALA A 109 5.97 -17.81 -5.12
C ALA A 109 6.81 -16.72 -5.82
N SER A 110 6.29 -16.14 -6.92
CA SER A 110 6.93 -15.02 -7.60
C SER A 110 6.89 -13.76 -6.75
N GLU A 111 5.76 -13.48 -6.10
CA GLU A 111 5.63 -12.37 -5.15
C GLU A 111 6.65 -12.47 -4.02
N TYR A 112 6.72 -13.63 -3.35
CA TYR A 112 7.70 -13.91 -2.30
C TYR A 112 9.15 -13.72 -2.77
N PHE A 113 9.48 -14.25 -3.97
CA PHE A 113 10.81 -14.13 -4.56
C PHE A 113 11.18 -12.66 -4.79
N TYR A 114 10.29 -11.88 -5.39
CA TYR A 114 10.56 -10.48 -5.68
C TYR A 114 10.59 -9.62 -4.41
N ALA A 115 9.74 -9.88 -3.44
CA ALA A 115 9.79 -9.20 -2.14
C ALA A 115 11.14 -9.45 -1.44
N ARG A 116 11.63 -10.68 -1.44
CA ARG A 116 12.96 -10.98 -0.89
C ARG A 116 14.11 -10.38 -1.68
N ARG A 117 13.99 -10.33 -3.00
CA ARG A 117 15.03 -9.80 -3.89
C ARG A 117 15.16 -8.29 -3.79
N TYR A 118 14.04 -7.58 -3.80
CA TYR A 118 14.03 -6.11 -3.83
C TYR A 118 13.92 -5.48 -2.45
N GLY A 119 13.38 -6.19 -1.48
CA GLY A 119 13.47 -5.83 -0.09
C GLY A 119 12.16 -5.78 0.68
N PRO A 120 12.29 -5.59 2.00
CA PRO A 120 11.18 -5.72 2.94
C PRO A 120 10.11 -4.60 2.83
N GLY A 121 10.36 -3.54 2.07
CA GLY A 121 9.37 -2.50 1.79
C GLY A 121 8.40 -2.86 0.67
N ILE A 122 8.48 -4.06 0.08
CA ILE A 122 7.47 -4.56 -0.84
C ILE A 122 6.39 -5.27 -0.03
N ASP A 123 5.14 -4.88 -0.25
CA ASP A 123 4.00 -5.55 0.35
C ASP A 123 3.71 -6.89 -0.32
N VAL A 124 3.20 -7.84 0.44
CA VAL A 124 2.87 -9.21 0.00
C VAL A 124 1.52 -9.65 0.54
N GLY A 125 0.90 -10.58 -0.15
CA GLY A 125 -0.37 -11.18 0.23
C GLY A 125 -1.59 -10.42 -0.30
N ASP A 126 -2.62 -11.19 -0.65
CA ASP A 126 -3.86 -10.66 -1.19
C ASP A 126 -4.74 -10.04 -0.10
N PRO A 127 -5.05 -8.73 -0.16
CA PRO A 127 -5.94 -8.08 0.79
C PRO A 127 -7.32 -8.72 0.88
N MET A 128 -7.83 -9.30 -0.21
CA MET A 128 -9.12 -10.00 -0.19
C MET A 128 -9.10 -11.27 0.67
N GLY A 129 -7.92 -11.91 0.77
CA GLY A 129 -7.76 -13.14 1.55
C GLY A 129 -7.68 -12.89 3.06
N TYR A 130 -6.88 -11.92 3.51
CA TYR A 130 -6.64 -11.68 4.94
C TYR A 130 -7.54 -10.61 5.58
N SER A 131 -8.07 -9.66 4.80
CA SER A 131 -8.87 -8.56 5.34
C SER A 131 -10.23 -9.00 5.89
N THR A 132 -10.71 -10.16 5.47
CA THR A 132 -12.02 -10.68 5.88
C THR A 132 -12.09 -11.13 7.33
N VAL A 133 -10.97 -11.33 8.01
CA VAL A 133 -10.98 -12.05 9.29
C VAL A 133 -10.36 -11.30 10.46
N MET A 134 -9.37 -10.42 10.28
CA MET A 134 -8.51 -10.06 11.42
C MET A 134 -8.13 -8.58 11.56
N LEU A 135 -8.55 -7.68 10.68
CA LEU A 135 -8.00 -6.33 10.63
C LEU A 135 -8.99 -5.19 10.96
N GLU A 136 -10.09 -5.48 11.65
CA GLU A 136 -11.04 -4.42 12.05
C GLU A 136 -10.45 -3.47 13.10
N GLY A 137 -9.62 -3.98 14.01
CA GLY A 137 -8.95 -3.22 15.07
C GLY A 137 -7.44 -3.11 14.93
N ALA A 138 -6.88 -3.51 13.80
CA ALA A 138 -5.45 -3.50 13.55
C ALA A 138 -5.13 -3.24 12.08
N ILE A 139 -3.85 -3.00 11.76
CA ILE A 139 -3.35 -2.96 10.39
C ILE A 139 -2.35 -4.10 10.16
N LYS A 140 -2.24 -4.57 8.93
CA LYS A 140 -1.25 -5.59 8.56
C LYS A 140 0.18 -5.08 8.70
N THR A 141 0.43 -3.89 8.22
CA THR A 141 1.78 -3.32 8.09
C THR A 141 1.73 -1.82 7.87
N VAL A 142 2.89 -1.20 7.90
CA VAL A 142 3.10 0.15 7.37
C VAL A 142 3.68 0.06 5.96
N ASP A 143 3.48 1.16 5.21
CA ASP A 143 4.01 1.32 3.88
C ASP A 143 4.27 2.82 3.61
N TRP A 144 4.53 3.19 2.35
CA TRP A 144 4.73 4.58 1.94
C TRP A 144 3.59 5.50 2.36
N ILE A 145 2.35 5.08 2.20
CA ILE A 145 1.17 5.79 2.69
C ILE A 145 0.36 4.84 3.56
N VAL A 146 -0.07 5.31 4.71
CA VAL A 146 -0.97 4.60 5.61
C VAL A 146 -2.13 5.51 5.94
N ALA A 147 -3.36 5.00 5.84
CA ALA A 147 -4.58 5.67 6.26
C ALA A 147 -5.22 4.91 7.42
N LEU A 148 -5.65 5.64 8.43
CA LEU A 148 -6.25 5.13 9.67
C LEU A 148 -7.53 5.89 9.96
N ASN A 149 -8.61 5.19 10.28
CA ASN A 149 -9.82 5.85 10.80
C ASN A 149 -9.59 6.41 12.21
N ALA A 150 -10.55 7.15 12.74
CA ALA A 150 -10.47 7.77 14.06
C ALA A 150 -10.23 6.78 15.20
N ASP A 151 -10.78 5.56 15.10
CA ASP A 151 -10.62 4.53 16.14
C ASP A 151 -9.20 3.99 16.18
N LEU A 152 -8.61 3.70 15.03
CA LEU A 152 -7.22 3.26 14.92
C LEU A 152 -6.24 4.39 15.30
N VAL A 153 -6.52 5.64 14.92
CA VAL A 153 -5.73 6.79 15.39
C VAL A 153 -5.75 6.87 16.90
N ARG A 154 -6.91 6.71 17.53
CA ARG A 154 -7.04 6.70 18.99
C ARG A 154 -6.33 5.51 19.62
N ALA A 155 -6.45 4.33 19.05
CA ALA A 155 -5.76 3.12 19.50
C ALA A 155 -4.23 3.23 19.38
N ALA A 156 -3.72 3.96 18.40
CA ALA A 156 -2.30 4.30 18.27
C ALA A 156 -1.82 5.37 19.28
N GLY A 157 -2.69 5.88 20.15
CA GLY A 157 -2.38 6.91 21.16
C GLY A 157 -2.74 8.33 20.74
N GLY A 158 -3.39 8.52 19.59
CA GLY A 158 -3.78 9.80 19.02
C GLY A 158 -2.76 10.36 18.02
N ALA A 159 -3.21 11.26 17.15
CA ALA A 159 -2.37 11.83 16.09
C ALA A 159 -1.15 12.58 16.62
N ASP A 160 -1.28 13.24 17.78
CA ASP A 160 -0.20 14.02 18.39
C ASP A 160 0.87 13.15 19.06
N SER A 161 0.53 11.92 19.43
CA SER A 161 1.47 10.96 20.04
C SER A 161 2.47 10.37 19.05
N LEU A 162 2.17 10.44 17.74
CA LEU A 162 3.05 9.92 16.71
C LEU A 162 4.31 10.77 16.59
N THR A 163 5.37 10.35 17.26
CA THR A 163 6.68 11.05 17.28
C THR A 163 7.43 10.77 15.98
N LEU A 164 7.01 11.42 14.90
CA LEU A 164 7.59 11.29 13.56
C LEU A 164 8.19 12.63 13.13
N PRO A 165 9.42 12.67 12.57
CA PRO A 165 10.04 13.90 12.14
C PRO A 165 9.31 14.51 10.94
N PRO A 166 8.91 15.80 11.02
CA PRO A 166 8.05 16.44 10.01
C PRO A 166 8.69 16.54 8.63
N ASP A 167 10.02 16.51 8.54
CA ASP A 167 10.75 16.61 7.28
C ASP A 167 10.61 15.36 6.41
N TRP A 168 10.29 14.21 6.99
CA TRP A 168 10.16 12.93 6.28
C TRP A 168 8.75 12.39 6.26
N TYR A 169 7.81 12.97 7.02
CA TYR A 169 6.43 12.48 7.08
C TYR A 169 5.44 13.61 6.83
N VAL A 170 4.52 13.37 5.92
CA VAL A 170 3.34 14.23 5.75
C VAL A 170 2.19 13.60 6.53
N ARG A 171 1.51 14.40 7.33
CA ARG A 171 0.29 14.03 8.04
C ARG A 171 -0.87 14.83 7.49
N GLN A 172 -1.89 14.15 7.05
CA GLN A 172 -3.09 14.77 6.50
C GLN A 172 -4.31 14.19 7.21
N PRO A 173 -5.07 15.00 7.94
CA PRO A 173 -6.35 14.57 8.48
C PRO A 173 -7.35 14.35 7.35
N PHE A 174 -8.27 13.40 7.53
CA PHE A 174 -9.41 13.19 6.64
C PHE A 174 -10.63 12.73 7.45
N GLY A 175 -11.85 12.94 6.89
CA GLY A 175 -13.08 12.57 7.53
C GLY A 175 -13.17 13.05 9.00
N ASP A 176 -13.87 12.30 9.83
CA ASP A 176 -14.09 12.63 11.24
C ASP A 176 -12.97 12.04 12.14
N GLY A 177 -11.78 12.64 12.06
CA GLY A 177 -10.65 12.28 12.91
C GLY A 177 -9.75 11.17 12.38
N GLY A 178 -9.90 10.80 11.11
CA GLY A 178 -8.96 9.92 10.42
C GLY A 178 -7.63 10.63 10.10
N LEU A 179 -6.59 9.85 9.85
CA LEU A 179 -5.25 10.35 9.56
C LEU A 179 -4.61 9.56 8.42
N ILE A 180 -4.11 10.27 7.42
CA ILE A 180 -3.19 9.74 6.42
C ILE A 180 -1.78 10.13 6.81
N VAL A 181 -0.85 9.17 6.83
CA VAL A 181 0.58 9.39 7.04
C VAL A 181 1.32 8.92 5.80
N GLN A 182 2.05 9.82 5.16
CA GLN A 182 2.97 9.49 4.07
C GLN A 182 4.41 9.46 4.60
N ALA A 183 5.13 8.37 4.39
CA ALA A 183 6.51 8.15 4.80
C ALA A 183 7.48 8.33 3.64
N GLY A 184 8.13 9.48 3.58
CA GLY A 184 9.07 9.82 2.51
C GLY A 184 8.41 10.35 1.24
N VAL A 185 9.24 10.79 0.29
CA VAL A 185 8.79 11.44 -0.96
C VAL A 185 8.21 10.46 -1.98
N ALA A 186 8.61 9.19 -1.92
CA ALA A 186 8.22 8.14 -2.84
C ALA A 186 8.26 6.77 -2.13
N PRO A 187 7.55 5.75 -2.65
CA PRO A 187 7.64 4.41 -2.10
C PRO A 187 9.06 3.85 -2.22
N GLN A 188 9.46 3.04 -1.27
CA GLN A 188 10.78 2.42 -1.20
C GLN A 188 10.65 0.91 -0.96
N ALA A 189 11.33 0.10 -1.76
CA ALA A 189 11.41 -1.34 -1.53
C ALA A 189 12.45 -1.68 -0.46
N SER A 190 13.57 -0.96 -0.44
CA SER A 190 14.69 -1.21 0.47
C SER A 190 15.74 -0.10 0.43
N VAL A 191 16.71 -0.24 1.32
CA VAL A 191 17.99 0.49 1.28
C VAL A 191 19.13 -0.52 1.08
N SER A 192 20.12 -0.13 0.29
CA SER A 192 21.27 -0.99 0.03
C SER A 192 22.16 -1.13 1.25
N ALA A 193 22.45 -2.37 1.64
CA ALA A 193 23.44 -2.68 2.67
C ALA A 193 24.87 -2.84 2.11
N GLY A 194 25.05 -2.65 0.80
CA GLY A 194 26.29 -2.88 0.08
C GLY A 194 26.32 -4.20 -0.71
N PRO A 195 27.36 -4.39 -1.52
CA PRO A 195 27.47 -5.55 -2.41
C PRO A 195 27.36 -6.87 -1.66
N GLY A 196 26.53 -7.79 -2.17
CA GLY A 196 26.37 -9.15 -1.62
C GLY A 196 25.63 -9.25 -0.29
N LYS A 197 25.14 -8.13 0.27
CA LYS A 197 24.33 -8.14 1.50
C LYS A 197 22.84 -8.10 1.18
N PRO A 198 21.99 -8.69 2.02
CA PRO A 198 20.55 -8.56 1.89
C PRO A 198 20.11 -7.08 1.96
N PRO A 199 19.05 -6.71 1.23
CA PRO A 199 18.51 -5.35 1.30
C PRO A 199 17.95 -5.07 2.70
N LEU A 200 18.16 -3.83 3.19
CA LEU A 200 17.66 -3.37 4.47
C LEU A 200 16.28 -2.72 4.32
N PRO A 201 15.47 -2.71 5.39
CA PRO A 201 14.19 -2.02 5.37
C PRO A 201 14.37 -0.49 5.18
N PRO A 202 13.40 0.18 4.54
CA PRO A 202 13.41 1.63 4.45
C PRO A 202 13.32 2.26 5.85
N PRO A 203 14.22 3.18 6.24
CA PRO A 203 14.22 3.80 7.56
C PRO A 203 12.91 4.49 7.91
N ALA A 204 12.27 5.14 6.93
CA ALA A 204 10.98 5.78 7.13
C ALA A 204 9.86 4.78 7.50
N TYR A 205 9.89 3.56 6.94
CA TYR A 205 8.90 2.54 7.29
C TYR A 205 9.18 1.96 8.68
N VAL A 206 10.44 1.77 9.01
CA VAL A 206 10.84 1.27 10.33
C VAL A 206 10.41 2.20 11.45
N LEU A 207 10.63 3.52 11.29
CA LEU A 207 10.21 4.49 12.29
C LEU A 207 8.69 4.67 12.35
N LEU A 208 8.00 4.57 11.21
CA LEU A 208 6.53 4.58 11.17
C LEU A 208 5.96 3.32 11.83
N ASP A 209 6.56 2.16 11.58
CA ASP A 209 6.20 0.91 12.24
C ASP A 209 6.34 1.01 13.77
N ALA A 210 7.44 1.54 14.25
CA ALA A 210 7.64 1.75 15.69
C ALA A 210 6.58 2.69 16.29
N ALA A 211 6.20 3.75 15.59
CA ALA A 211 5.16 4.69 16.03
C ALA A 211 3.75 4.09 16.02
N LEU A 212 3.45 3.19 15.07
CA LEU A 212 2.15 2.54 14.91
C LEU A 212 2.10 1.13 15.50
N ARG A 213 3.15 0.67 16.19
CA ARG A 213 3.24 -0.68 16.76
C ARG A 213 2.02 -1.12 17.56
N PRO A 214 1.38 -0.26 18.38
CA PRO A 214 0.20 -0.67 19.16
C PRO A 214 -0.98 -1.17 18.32
N ILE A 215 -1.05 -0.81 17.03
CA ILE A 215 -2.15 -1.19 16.12
C ILE A 215 -1.72 -2.13 14.99
N ILE A 216 -0.45 -2.53 14.93
CA ILE A 216 0.00 -3.51 13.93
C ILE A 216 -0.30 -4.92 14.44
N ALA A 217 -0.91 -5.75 13.59
CA ALA A 217 -1.25 -7.13 13.92
C ALA A 217 0.02 -7.92 14.25
N GLU A 218 0.04 -8.56 15.41
CA GLU A 218 1.14 -9.45 15.80
C GLU A 218 1.04 -10.82 15.14
N LYS A 219 -0.19 -11.21 14.83
CA LYS A 219 -0.52 -12.51 14.27
C LYS A 219 -1.55 -12.38 13.17
N MET A 220 -1.36 -13.14 12.14
CA MET A 220 -2.33 -13.41 11.08
C MET A 220 -2.21 -14.89 10.73
N ASP A 221 -3.24 -15.48 10.13
CA ASP A 221 -3.18 -16.89 9.77
C ASP A 221 -2.05 -17.15 8.77
N ILE A 222 -2.26 -16.74 7.54
CA ILE A 222 -1.27 -16.84 6.47
C ILE A 222 -1.44 -15.68 5.50
N LEU A 223 -0.34 -15.17 4.96
CA LEU A 223 -0.36 -14.10 3.95
C LEU A 223 -0.49 -14.65 2.53
N GLN A 224 -0.07 -15.88 2.33
CA GLN A 224 -0.12 -16.57 1.05
C GLN A 224 -0.69 -17.97 1.28
N SER A 225 -1.64 -18.37 0.45
CA SER A 225 -2.24 -19.70 0.56
C SER A 225 -1.35 -20.77 -0.07
N GLY A 226 -0.58 -20.40 -1.08
CA GLY A 226 0.32 -21.28 -1.81
C GLY A 226 -0.39 -22.43 -2.51
N THR A 227 0.33 -23.16 -3.32
CA THR A 227 -0.12 -24.46 -3.82
C THR A 227 0.67 -25.55 -3.12
N LEU A 228 0.04 -26.69 -2.83
CA LEU A 228 0.68 -27.85 -2.23
C LEU A 228 1.85 -28.38 -3.06
N ASP A 229 1.81 -28.14 -4.36
CA ASP A 229 2.84 -28.56 -5.32
C ASP A 229 4.00 -27.58 -5.41
N SER A 230 3.91 -26.41 -4.78
CA SER A 230 4.99 -25.43 -4.79
C SER A 230 6.12 -25.87 -3.87
N THR A 231 7.30 -26.05 -4.44
CA THR A 231 8.54 -26.24 -3.68
C THR A 231 9.20 -24.91 -3.30
N ALA A 232 8.67 -23.78 -3.82
CA ALA A 232 9.19 -22.46 -3.53
C ALA A 232 8.79 -22.02 -2.12
N PRO A 233 9.65 -21.30 -1.41
CA PRO A 233 9.29 -20.70 -0.13
C PRO A 233 8.16 -19.72 -0.30
N LEU A 234 7.20 -19.77 0.61
CA LEU A 234 6.01 -18.90 0.64
C LEU A 234 5.76 -18.41 2.07
N LEU A 235 4.90 -17.39 2.20
CA LEU A 235 4.38 -16.95 3.50
C LEU A 235 3.09 -17.72 3.83
N ASN A 236 3.13 -19.03 3.70
CA ASN A 236 1.99 -19.95 3.86
C ASN A 236 2.01 -20.71 5.18
N THR A 237 2.79 -20.25 6.15
CA THR A 237 2.76 -20.72 7.54
C THR A 237 2.61 -19.54 8.48
N THR A 238 2.00 -19.77 9.64
CA THR A 238 1.88 -18.74 10.68
C THR A 238 3.25 -18.20 11.11
N ILE A 239 4.25 -19.06 11.25
CA ILE A 239 5.62 -18.67 11.62
C ILE A 239 6.23 -17.73 10.57
N ALA A 240 6.11 -18.06 9.29
CA ALA A 240 6.65 -17.23 8.22
C ALA A 240 5.91 -15.89 8.12
N THR A 241 4.58 -15.93 8.27
CA THR A 241 3.74 -14.73 8.31
C THR A 241 4.09 -13.82 9.49
N GLU A 242 4.20 -14.36 10.70
CA GLU A 242 4.61 -13.58 11.88
C GLU A 242 6.01 -12.97 11.73
N ALA A 243 6.95 -13.71 11.17
CA ALA A 243 8.29 -13.19 10.88
C ALA A 243 8.24 -12.03 9.86
N TRP A 244 7.38 -12.14 8.85
CA TRP A 244 7.19 -11.08 7.88
C TRP A 244 6.52 -9.84 8.48
N LEU A 245 5.50 -10.00 9.33
CA LEU A 245 4.85 -8.90 10.04
C LEU A 245 5.85 -8.11 10.90
N LYS A 246 6.84 -8.78 11.44
CA LYS A 246 7.89 -8.19 12.29
C LYS A 246 9.11 -7.66 11.52
N ARG A 247 9.07 -7.62 10.18
CA ARG A 247 10.23 -7.24 9.35
C ARG A 247 10.75 -5.82 9.55
N PHE A 248 9.95 -4.95 10.15
CA PHE A 248 10.32 -3.58 10.51
C PHE A 248 10.57 -3.37 11.99
N VAL A 249 10.36 -4.39 12.82
CA VAL A 249 10.61 -4.29 14.27
C VAL A 249 12.09 -4.15 14.54
N LEU A 250 12.43 -3.16 15.34
CA LEU A 250 13.79 -2.90 15.80
C LEU A 250 13.89 -3.06 17.30
N GLU A 251 15.06 -3.50 17.72
CA GLU A 251 15.47 -3.34 19.12
C GLU A 251 15.75 -1.86 19.42
N PRO A 252 15.54 -1.39 20.67
CA PRO A 252 15.66 0.02 21.03
C PRO A 252 17.01 0.67 20.69
N ASP A 253 18.10 -0.09 20.74
CA ASP A 253 19.45 0.38 20.39
C ASP A 253 19.64 0.63 18.89
N GLN A 254 18.84 -0.02 18.05
CA GLN A 254 18.87 0.15 16.61
C GLN A 254 18.13 1.39 16.11
N VAL A 255 17.25 1.98 16.93
CA VAL A 255 16.46 3.17 16.55
C VAL A 255 17.35 4.34 16.17
N THR A 256 18.44 4.57 16.91
CA THR A 256 19.40 5.65 16.61
C THR A 256 20.06 5.48 15.24
N GLU A 257 20.37 4.25 14.83
CA GLU A 257 20.94 3.98 13.52
C GLU A 257 19.92 4.25 12.41
N GLN A 258 18.66 3.90 12.62
CA GLN A 258 17.59 4.20 11.65
C GLN A 258 17.38 5.71 11.47
N TRP A 259 17.49 6.49 12.52
CA TRP A 259 17.49 7.94 12.43
C TRP A 259 18.63 8.47 11.56
N ARG A 260 19.84 7.92 11.69
CA ARG A 260 20.99 8.31 10.86
C ARG A 260 20.76 7.93 9.39
N GLU A 261 20.21 6.74 9.15
CA GLU A 261 19.86 6.31 7.78
C GLU A 261 18.75 7.18 7.17
N LEU A 262 17.75 7.57 7.95
CA LEU A 262 16.70 8.48 7.51
C LEU A 262 17.26 9.81 7.01
N HIS A 263 18.25 10.38 7.70
CA HIS A 263 18.91 11.63 7.29
C HIS A 263 19.64 11.54 5.94
N LYS A 264 19.89 10.34 5.43
CA LYS A 264 20.47 10.13 4.09
C LYS A 264 19.41 10.07 2.99
N THR A 265 18.12 10.09 3.33
CA THR A 265 17.01 10.01 2.39
C THR A 265 16.43 11.38 2.08
N PRO A 266 15.78 11.57 0.89
CA PRO A 266 15.13 12.84 0.56
C PRO A 266 13.98 13.17 1.52
N THR A 267 13.82 14.44 1.85
CA THR A 267 12.77 14.96 2.74
C THR A 267 11.50 15.33 1.98
N VAL A 268 10.35 15.25 2.63
CA VAL A 268 9.04 15.71 2.10
C VAL A 268 8.74 17.16 2.52
N GLY A 269 9.34 17.63 3.62
CA GLY A 269 9.06 18.93 4.25
C GLY A 269 9.75 20.12 3.60
N SER A 270 10.66 19.90 2.67
CA SER A 270 11.36 20.98 1.97
C SER A 270 10.49 21.57 0.85
N SER A 271 10.75 22.83 0.49
CA SER A 271 10.03 23.53 -0.57
C SER A 271 9.88 22.65 -1.84
N LYS A 272 8.84 22.89 -2.65
CA LYS A 272 8.62 22.16 -3.92
C LYS A 272 9.90 22.07 -4.77
N ALA A 273 10.75 23.08 -4.73
CA ALA A 273 12.04 23.10 -5.43
C ALA A 273 13.05 22.09 -4.85
N ALA A 274 13.13 21.95 -3.53
CA ALA A 274 14.03 21.00 -2.89
C ALA A 274 13.55 19.55 -3.07
N VAL A 275 12.23 19.31 -3.02
CA VAL A 275 11.63 18.03 -3.37
C VAL A 275 11.93 17.66 -4.83
N ALA A 276 11.77 18.60 -5.75
CA ALA A 276 12.10 18.39 -7.17
C ALA A 276 13.59 18.11 -7.38
N ALA A 277 14.48 18.84 -6.70
CA ALA A 277 15.93 18.63 -6.77
C ALA A 277 16.33 17.26 -6.22
N ASN A 278 15.76 16.86 -5.08
CA ASN A 278 16.00 15.54 -4.46
C ASN A 278 15.47 14.40 -5.34
N LEU A 279 14.29 14.58 -5.96
CA LEU A 279 13.75 13.62 -6.93
C LEU A 279 14.63 13.51 -8.17
N SER A 280 15.13 14.62 -8.72
CA SER A 280 16.05 14.62 -9.84
C SER A 280 17.36 13.90 -9.50
N GLN A 281 17.93 14.18 -8.33
CA GLN A 281 19.13 13.50 -7.85
C GLN A 281 18.90 11.99 -7.66
N PHE A 282 17.78 11.60 -7.05
CA PHE A 282 17.40 10.20 -6.90
C PHE A 282 17.25 9.49 -8.24
N ARG A 283 16.57 10.13 -9.21
CA ARG A 283 16.42 9.60 -10.58
C ARG A 283 17.76 9.40 -11.25
N LYS A 284 18.67 10.36 -11.11
CA LYS A 284 20.03 10.28 -11.66
C LYS A 284 20.83 9.12 -11.05
N ILE A 285 20.73 8.91 -9.74
CA ILE A 285 21.39 7.78 -9.05
C ILE A 285 20.82 6.44 -9.53
N MET A 286 19.52 6.37 -9.77
CA MET A 286 18.82 5.16 -10.22
C MET A 286 18.87 4.94 -11.74
N GLY A 287 19.53 5.84 -12.51
CA GLY A 287 19.57 5.75 -13.97
C GLY A 287 18.20 5.96 -14.65
N LEU A 288 17.27 6.64 -13.99
CA LEU A 288 15.92 6.91 -14.51
C LEU A 288 15.94 8.21 -15.35
N PRO A 289 15.17 8.28 -16.45
CA PRO A 289 15.10 9.49 -17.27
C PRO A 289 14.47 10.65 -16.49
N GLU A 290 14.92 11.88 -16.74
CA GLU A 290 14.29 13.08 -16.18
C GLU A 290 12.83 13.18 -16.65
N PRO A 291 11.90 13.71 -15.81
CA PRO A 291 10.52 13.89 -16.19
C PRO A 291 10.45 14.85 -17.36
N VAL A 292 9.77 14.46 -18.42
CA VAL A 292 9.42 15.39 -19.49
C VAL A 292 8.53 16.48 -18.86
N PRO A 293 8.87 17.76 -18.99
CA PRO A 293 8.03 18.84 -18.48
C PRO A 293 6.62 18.65 -19.05
N SER A 294 5.62 18.47 -18.19
CA SER A 294 4.24 18.48 -18.63
C SER A 294 3.95 19.89 -19.13
N ASN A 295 3.93 20.08 -20.43
CA ASN A 295 3.32 21.26 -21.01
C ASN A 295 1.88 21.30 -20.45
N GLY A 296 1.63 22.28 -19.60
CA GLY A 296 0.38 22.38 -18.86
C GLY A 296 -0.83 22.30 -19.79
N PHE A 297 -1.55 21.19 -19.70
CA PHE A 297 -2.95 21.19 -20.09
C PHE A 297 -3.68 21.95 -18.99
N GLY A 298 -3.80 23.27 -19.18
CA GLY A 298 -4.72 24.09 -18.41
C GLY A 298 -6.13 23.53 -18.64
N TYR A 299 -6.73 23.02 -17.60
CA TYR A 299 -8.17 22.89 -17.54
C TYR A 299 -8.71 24.31 -17.28
N ASP A 300 -9.02 25.04 -18.33
CA ASP A 300 -9.87 26.21 -18.26
C ASP A 300 -11.25 25.74 -17.84
N GLY A 301 -11.59 25.95 -16.57
CA GLY A 301 -12.92 25.78 -16.02
C GLY A 301 -13.87 26.82 -16.63
N GLY A 302 -14.41 26.52 -17.80
CA GLY A 302 -15.55 27.25 -18.36
C GLY A 302 -16.80 26.91 -17.56
N SER A 303 -17.27 27.85 -16.75
CA SER A 303 -18.61 27.83 -16.17
C SER A 303 -19.65 27.88 -17.30
N PRO A 304 -20.67 27.02 -17.30
CA PRO A 304 -21.80 27.19 -18.21
C PRO A 304 -22.70 28.33 -17.69
N SER A 305 -22.95 29.27 -18.57
CA SER A 305 -23.99 30.28 -18.46
C SER A 305 -25.37 29.67 -18.60
#